data_3cc8d783d6ff27f20a9b6f9405b0f9a8
#
_entry.id   3cc8d783d6ff27f20a9b6f9405b0f9a8
#
_cell.length_a   1.000
_cell.length_b   1.000
_cell.length_c   1.000
_cell.angle_alpha   90.00
_cell.angle_beta   90.00
_cell.angle_gamma   90.00
#
_symmetry.space_group_name_H-M   'P 1'
#
loop_
_entity.id
_entity.type
_entity.pdbx_description
1 polymer ?
#
loop_
_entity_poly.entity_id
_entity_poly.type
_entity_poly.pdbx_seq_one_letter_code
_entity_poly.pdbx_strand_id
1 'polypeptide(L)'
;MARTKRTPKPKRSLFEPSELQIHIAVVQHLKMRARRGVIFFHPASGEKREKATAAKLKAMGTTPGVPDLILIADGKTYGLELKTIDGRLSHEQRQMLEAFELAGAFTAVAHGLDAALSILTAWGILPSSSANTLKSNAVTSGPAYAIP
;
A
#
# COMPACT_ATOMS: atom_id res chain seq x y z
N MET A 1 30.32 -27.59 -17.41
CA MET A 1 29.37 -26.81 -16.61
C MET A 1 28.27 -26.22 -17.50
N ALA A 2 27.07 -26.72 -17.41
CA ALA A 2 25.96 -26.33 -18.28
C ALA A 2 25.39 -24.99 -17.79
N ARG A 3 25.44 -23.96 -18.63
CA ARG A 3 24.87 -22.63 -18.41
C ARG A 3 23.35 -22.74 -18.52
N THR A 4 22.65 -22.75 -17.39
CA THR A 4 21.19 -22.74 -17.34
C THR A 4 20.67 -21.49 -18.06
N LYS A 5 20.02 -21.68 -19.23
CA LYS A 5 19.33 -20.61 -19.95
C LYS A 5 18.19 -20.08 -19.06
N ARG A 6 18.30 -18.84 -18.61
CA ARG A 6 17.20 -18.13 -17.97
C ARG A 6 16.04 -18.05 -18.97
N THR A 7 14.94 -18.72 -18.65
CA THR A 7 13.68 -18.55 -19.38
C THR A 7 13.28 -17.08 -19.34
N PRO A 8 12.94 -16.44 -20.47
CA PRO A 8 12.48 -15.06 -20.49
C PRO A 8 11.18 -14.97 -19.67
N LYS A 9 11.09 -13.95 -18.80
CA LYS A 9 9.84 -13.65 -18.08
C LYS A 9 8.73 -13.43 -19.13
N PRO A 10 7.52 -13.98 -18.91
CA PRO A 10 6.40 -13.74 -19.81
C PRO A 10 6.19 -12.22 -19.95
N LYS A 11 5.98 -11.75 -21.16
CA LYS A 11 5.65 -10.35 -21.44
C LYS A 11 4.32 -10.05 -20.70
N ARG A 12 4.33 -9.02 -19.89
CA ARG A 12 3.16 -8.52 -19.17
C ARG A 12 2.02 -8.29 -20.16
N SER A 13 0.83 -8.77 -19.85
CA SER A 13 -0.37 -8.49 -20.62
C SER A 13 -0.57 -6.97 -20.72
N LEU A 14 -0.93 -6.46 -21.89
CA LEU A 14 -1.23 -5.04 -22.11
C LEU A 14 -2.41 -4.55 -21.26
N PHE A 15 -3.17 -5.46 -20.66
CA PHE A 15 -4.35 -5.19 -19.84
C PHE A 15 -4.11 -5.29 -18.33
N GLU A 16 -2.92 -5.71 -17.88
CA GLU A 16 -2.62 -5.78 -16.45
C GLU A 16 -2.10 -4.44 -15.93
N PRO A 17 -2.73 -3.87 -14.88
CA PRO A 17 -2.30 -2.61 -14.31
C PRO A 17 -0.90 -2.74 -13.69
N SER A 18 -0.11 -1.68 -13.78
CA SER A 18 1.18 -1.58 -13.09
C SER A 18 0.97 -1.38 -11.59
N GLU A 19 2.00 -1.66 -10.77
CA GLU A 19 1.97 -1.34 -9.35
C GLU A 19 1.63 0.14 -9.10
N LEU A 20 2.19 1.05 -9.90
CA LEU A 20 1.87 2.47 -9.83
C LEU A 20 0.37 2.76 -10.12
N GLN A 21 -0.20 2.11 -11.12
CA GLN A 21 -1.64 2.28 -11.44
C GLN A 21 -2.53 1.73 -10.32
N ILE A 22 -2.17 0.58 -9.74
CA ILE A 22 -2.85 0.00 -8.58
C ILE A 22 -2.75 0.97 -7.40
N HIS A 23 -1.55 1.49 -7.11
CA HIS A 23 -1.32 2.44 -6.02
C HIS A 23 -2.18 3.70 -6.17
N ILE A 24 -2.17 4.34 -7.34
CA ILE A 24 -2.98 5.52 -7.62
C ILE A 24 -4.47 5.22 -7.41
N ALA A 25 -4.96 4.09 -7.91
CA ALA A 25 -6.36 3.69 -7.75
C ALA A 25 -6.73 3.48 -6.27
N VAL A 26 -5.89 2.80 -5.49
CA VAL A 26 -6.09 2.62 -4.04
C VAL A 26 -6.17 3.97 -3.32
N VAL A 27 -5.24 4.88 -3.62
CA VAL A 27 -5.22 6.23 -3.02
C VAL A 27 -6.50 7.00 -3.39
N GLN A 28 -6.98 6.90 -4.62
CA GLN A 28 -8.25 7.51 -5.03
C GLN A 28 -9.44 6.95 -4.23
N HIS A 29 -9.51 5.63 -4.03
CA HIS A 29 -10.53 5.00 -3.19
C HIS A 29 -10.46 5.47 -1.73
N LEU A 30 -9.25 5.57 -1.17
CA LEU A 30 -9.04 6.08 0.19
C LEU A 30 -9.52 7.52 0.33
N LYS A 31 -9.15 8.41 -0.62
CA LYS A 31 -9.59 9.82 -0.60
C LYS A 31 -11.10 9.97 -0.67
N MET A 32 -11.78 9.13 -1.45
CA MET A 32 -13.22 9.23 -1.66
C MET A 32 -14.05 8.51 -0.58
N ARG A 33 -13.54 7.42 -0.02
CA ARG A 33 -14.35 6.46 0.74
C ARG A 33 -13.83 6.12 2.11
N ALA A 34 -12.59 6.49 2.48
CA ALA A 34 -12.08 6.19 3.80
C ALA A 34 -12.97 6.83 4.87
N ARG A 35 -13.24 6.07 5.95
CA ARG A 35 -14.02 6.59 7.06
C ARG A 35 -13.30 7.74 7.75
N ARG A 36 -14.06 8.58 8.44
CA ARG A 36 -13.50 9.68 9.24
C ARG A 36 -12.51 9.16 10.29
N GLY A 37 -11.43 9.90 10.50
CA GLY A 37 -10.38 9.56 11.47
C GLY A 37 -9.28 8.63 10.91
N VAL A 38 -9.33 8.28 9.64
CA VAL A 38 -8.23 7.58 8.97
C VAL A 38 -7.22 8.60 8.45
N ILE A 39 -5.96 8.37 8.80
CA ILE A 39 -4.80 9.06 8.21
C ILE A 39 -4.07 8.05 7.34
N PHE A 40 -3.66 8.44 6.15
CA PHE A 40 -2.86 7.60 5.29
C PHE A 40 -1.84 8.41 4.50
N PHE A 41 -0.71 7.81 4.19
CA PHE A 41 0.35 8.42 3.41
C PHE A 41 1.21 7.36 2.71
N HIS A 42 1.90 7.78 1.66
CA HIS A 42 2.92 7.00 0.97
C HIS A 42 4.30 7.41 1.46
N PRO A 43 5.09 6.50 2.08
CA PRO A 43 6.48 6.77 2.41
C PRO A 43 7.31 6.84 1.13
N ALA A 44 7.95 7.97 0.86
CA ALA A 44 8.75 8.17 -0.36
C ALA A 44 10.11 7.42 -0.29
N SER A 45 10.10 6.11 -0.12
CA SER A 45 11.30 5.29 0.15
C SER A 45 11.83 4.48 -1.04
N GLY A 46 11.10 4.37 -2.14
CA GLY A 46 11.42 3.44 -3.25
C GLY A 46 11.85 4.05 -4.57
N GLU A 47 11.93 5.37 -4.70
CA GLU A 47 12.23 6.01 -5.97
C GLU A 47 13.71 5.95 -6.33
N LYS A 48 14.00 5.75 -7.63
CA LYS A 48 15.36 5.88 -8.18
C LYS A 48 15.84 7.33 -8.04
N ARG A 49 16.83 7.55 -7.17
CA ARG A 49 17.39 8.87 -6.89
C ARG A 49 18.88 8.89 -7.15
N GLU A 50 19.43 10.07 -7.36
CA GLU A 50 20.87 10.27 -7.45
C GLU A 50 21.57 9.80 -6.15
N LYS A 51 22.78 9.25 -6.28
CA LYS A 51 23.55 8.66 -5.16
C LYS A 51 23.71 9.61 -3.96
N ALA A 52 23.94 10.90 -4.22
CA ALA A 52 24.06 11.90 -3.15
C ALA A 52 22.75 12.11 -2.38
N THR A 53 21.61 12.14 -3.08
CA THR A 53 20.29 12.24 -2.48
C THR A 53 19.95 10.98 -1.69
N ALA A 54 20.29 9.78 -2.21
CA ALA A 54 20.08 8.52 -1.53
C ALA A 54 20.87 8.44 -0.21
N ALA A 55 22.13 8.89 -0.18
CA ALA A 55 22.95 8.91 1.03
C ALA A 55 22.37 9.85 2.09
N LYS A 56 21.92 11.05 1.68
CA LYS A 56 21.26 12.02 2.58
C LYS A 56 19.98 11.44 3.19
N LEU A 57 19.13 10.84 2.38
CA LEU A 57 17.88 10.24 2.84
C LEU A 57 18.13 9.07 3.79
N LYS A 58 19.12 8.23 3.51
CA LYS A 58 19.53 7.15 4.41
C LYS A 58 19.99 7.71 5.76
N ALA A 59 20.80 8.78 5.77
CA ALA A 59 21.21 9.47 7.00
C ALA A 59 20.03 10.08 7.77
N MET A 60 18.96 10.46 7.07
CA MET A 60 17.70 10.95 7.64
C MET A 60 16.77 9.83 8.11
N GLY A 61 17.15 8.55 8.00
CA GLY A 61 16.39 7.42 8.46
C GLY A 61 15.47 6.77 7.42
N THR A 62 15.61 7.11 6.14
CA THR A 62 14.88 6.39 5.08
C THR A 62 15.35 4.95 5.03
N THR A 63 14.40 4.01 5.19
CA THR A 63 14.67 2.58 5.25
C THR A 63 14.06 1.88 4.03
N PRO A 64 14.78 0.97 3.36
CA PRO A 64 14.24 0.20 2.25
C PRO A 64 13.16 -0.79 2.72
N GLY A 65 12.24 -1.14 1.83
CA GLY A 65 11.23 -2.16 2.07
C GLY A 65 10.02 -1.69 2.87
N VAL A 66 9.92 -0.40 3.22
CA VAL A 66 8.73 0.16 3.89
C VAL A 66 7.50 -0.04 2.99
N PRO A 67 6.34 -0.46 3.56
CA PRO A 67 5.12 -0.66 2.79
C PRO A 67 4.71 0.56 1.96
N ASP A 68 4.06 0.33 0.82
CA ASP A 68 3.61 1.37 -0.10
C ASP A 68 2.67 2.40 0.52
N LEU A 69 1.84 1.95 1.45
CA LEU A 69 0.91 2.80 2.19
C LEU A 69 0.98 2.49 3.68
N ILE A 70 1.10 3.55 4.47
CA ILE A 70 0.92 3.51 5.92
C ILE A 70 -0.43 4.14 6.24
N LEU A 71 -1.22 3.47 7.09
CA LEU A 71 -2.50 3.99 7.53
C LEU A 71 -2.55 3.97 9.06
N ILE A 72 -3.18 4.96 9.64
CA ILE A 72 -3.39 5.09 11.08
C ILE A 72 -4.88 5.31 11.31
N ALA A 73 -5.47 4.48 12.15
CA ALA A 73 -6.88 4.59 12.52
C ALA A 73 -7.11 3.93 13.88
N ASP A 74 -7.90 4.57 14.73
CA ASP A 74 -8.29 4.07 16.08
C ASP A 74 -7.08 3.63 16.93
N GLY A 75 -5.99 4.39 16.88
CA GLY A 75 -4.75 4.07 17.60
C GLY A 75 -3.98 2.88 17.05
N LYS A 76 -4.35 2.34 15.90
CA LYS A 76 -3.68 1.22 15.21
C LYS A 76 -2.96 1.71 13.98
N THR A 77 -1.82 1.09 13.69
CA THR A 77 -1.03 1.32 12.48
C THR A 77 -1.17 0.13 11.54
N TYR A 78 -1.33 0.42 10.26
CA TYR A 78 -1.44 -0.58 9.20
C TYR A 78 -0.41 -0.29 8.11
N GLY A 79 0.26 -1.32 7.62
CA GLY A 79 1.17 -1.27 6.47
C GLY A 79 0.61 -2.10 5.31
N LEU A 80 0.33 -1.48 4.19
CA LEU A 80 -0.17 -2.14 2.98
C LEU A 80 0.88 -2.09 1.88
N GLU A 81 1.37 -3.26 1.50
CA GLU A 81 2.23 -3.43 0.33
C GLU A 81 1.39 -3.81 -0.88
N LEU A 82 1.64 -3.16 -2.01
CA LEU A 82 0.88 -3.35 -3.26
C LEU A 82 1.75 -4.07 -4.29
N LYS A 83 1.18 -5.09 -4.92
CA LYS A 83 1.83 -5.88 -5.96
C LYS A 83 0.90 -6.07 -7.16
N THR A 84 1.49 -6.28 -8.33
CA THR A 84 0.76 -6.87 -9.45
C THR A 84 0.35 -8.30 -9.10
N ILE A 85 -0.54 -8.90 -9.89
CA ILE A 85 -1.01 -10.28 -9.66
C ILE A 85 0.15 -11.27 -9.50
N ASP A 86 1.18 -11.17 -10.32
CA ASP A 86 2.37 -12.02 -10.30
C ASP A 86 3.55 -11.42 -9.53
N GLY A 87 3.36 -10.25 -8.93
CA GLY A 87 4.39 -9.53 -8.20
C GLY A 87 4.87 -10.30 -6.97
N ARG A 88 6.14 -10.15 -6.61
CA ARG A 88 6.73 -10.81 -5.44
C ARG A 88 7.41 -9.79 -4.53
N LEU A 89 7.37 -10.05 -3.25
CA LEU A 89 8.11 -9.26 -2.27
C LEU A 89 9.62 -9.42 -2.45
N SER A 90 10.37 -8.34 -2.30
CA SER A 90 11.80 -8.40 -2.10
C SER A 90 12.15 -8.94 -0.71
N HIS A 91 13.43 -9.21 -0.47
CA HIS A 91 13.89 -9.63 0.85
C HIS A 91 13.67 -8.51 1.87
N GLU A 92 14.02 -7.28 1.50
CA GLU A 92 13.87 -6.09 2.36
C GLU A 92 12.41 -5.83 2.71
N GLN A 93 11.49 -5.99 1.76
CA GLN A 93 10.05 -5.83 2.00
C GLN A 93 9.52 -6.86 2.99
N ARG A 94 9.93 -8.14 2.87
CA ARG A 94 9.55 -9.18 3.85
C ARG A 94 10.04 -8.84 5.24
N GLN A 95 11.33 -8.50 5.39
CA GLN A 95 11.91 -8.15 6.68
C GLN A 95 11.22 -6.93 7.30
N MET A 96 10.87 -5.94 6.48
CA MET A 96 10.20 -4.73 6.97
C MET A 96 8.76 -5.01 7.41
N LEU A 97 8.00 -5.84 6.69
CA LEU A 97 6.66 -6.26 7.11
C LEU A 97 6.71 -7.02 8.45
N GLU A 98 7.66 -7.95 8.61
CA GLU A 98 7.88 -8.64 9.89
C GLU A 98 8.24 -7.66 11.02
N ALA A 99 9.09 -6.68 10.75
CA ALA A 99 9.45 -5.66 11.74
C ALA A 99 8.25 -4.79 12.14
N PHE A 100 7.36 -4.46 11.19
CA PHE A 100 6.10 -3.76 11.47
C PHE A 100 5.19 -4.59 12.39
N GLU A 101 5.04 -5.87 12.12
CA GLU A 101 4.22 -6.77 12.94
C GLU A 101 4.78 -6.92 14.35
N LEU A 102 6.09 -7.09 14.49
CA LEU A 102 6.76 -7.12 15.80
C LEU A 102 6.59 -5.81 16.57
N ALA A 103 6.50 -4.68 15.87
CA ALA A 103 6.21 -3.38 16.48
C ALA A 103 4.71 -3.17 16.81
N GLY A 104 3.86 -4.16 16.53
CA GLY A 104 2.42 -4.13 16.82
C GLY A 104 1.55 -3.53 15.72
N ALA A 105 2.09 -3.30 14.53
CA ALA A 105 1.31 -2.89 13.38
C ALA A 105 0.65 -4.09 12.69
N PHE A 106 -0.43 -3.83 11.97
CA PHE A 106 -1.07 -4.80 11.08
C PHE A 106 -0.48 -4.64 9.68
N THR A 107 -0.09 -5.73 9.03
CA THR A 107 0.45 -5.67 7.67
C THR A 107 -0.34 -6.57 6.72
N ALA A 108 -0.31 -6.24 5.45
CA ALA A 108 -0.81 -7.10 4.39
C ALA A 108 -0.11 -6.79 3.05
N VAL A 109 -0.11 -7.79 2.17
CA VAL A 109 0.31 -7.67 0.79
C VAL A 109 -0.92 -7.86 -0.10
N ALA A 110 -1.20 -6.89 -0.94
CA ALA A 110 -2.33 -6.93 -1.85
C ALA A 110 -1.87 -7.14 -3.30
N HIS A 111 -2.32 -8.22 -3.90
CA HIS A 111 -2.08 -8.50 -5.32
C HIS A 111 -3.25 -7.99 -6.17
N GLY A 112 -3.08 -6.80 -6.73
CA GLY A 112 -4.12 -6.10 -7.50
C GLY A 112 -5.04 -5.21 -6.67
N LEU A 113 -5.88 -4.44 -7.37
CA LEU A 113 -6.77 -3.46 -6.74
C LEU A 113 -7.83 -4.11 -5.86
N ASP A 114 -8.48 -5.17 -6.35
CA ASP A 114 -9.60 -5.80 -5.62
C ASP A 114 -9.13 -6.39 -4.28
N ALA A 115 -7.94 -7.01 -4.26
CA ALA A 115 -7.34 -7.51 -3.02
C ALA A 115 -7.04 -6.35 -2.04
N ALA A 116 -6.51 -5.23 -2.53
CA ALA A 116 -6.25 -4.06 -1.71
C ALA A 116 -7.53 -3.49 -1.09
N LEU A 117 -8.59 -3.35 -1.88
CA LEU A 117 -9.89 -2.85 -1.40
C LEU A 117 -10.52 -3.81 -0.39
N SER A 118 -10.40 -5.12 -0.61
CA SER A 118 -10.88 -6.15 0.32
C SER A 118 -10.17 -6.08 1.67
N ILE A 119 -8.84 -5.95 1.67
CA ILE A 119 -8.03 -5.79 2.88
C ILE A 119 -8.40 -4.51 3.63
N LEU A 120 -8.50 -3.38 2.94
CA LEU A 120 -8.88 -2.10 3.53
C LEU A 120 -10.29 -2.13 4.13
N THR A 121 -11.21 -2.89 3.52
CA THR A 121 -12.55 -3.12 4.05
C THR A 121 -12.51 -4.02 5.29
N ALA A 122 -11.73 -5.10 5.27
CA ALA A 122 -11.54 -5.99 6.41
C ALA A 122 -10.91 -5.28 7.62
N TRP A 123 -10.00 -4.33 7.38
CA TRP A 123 -9.44 -3.46 8.41
C TRP A 123 -10.40 -2.37 8.91
N GLY A 124 -11.58 -2.25 8.32
CA GLY A 124 -12.55 -1.20 8.65
C GLY A 124 -12.13 0.20 8.22
N ILE A 125 -11.15 0.31 7.33
CA ILE A 125 -10.69 1.58 6.74
C ILE A 125 -11.69 2.09 5.70
N LEU A 126 -12.17 1.18 4.84
CA LEU A 126 -13.24 1.43 3.89
C LEU A 126 -14.56 0.82 4.38
N PRO A 127 -15.71 1.44 4.06
CA PRO A 127 -17.01 0.85 4.38
C PRO A 127 -17.25 -0.41 3.52
N SER A 128 -17.92 -1.40 4.08
CA SER A 128 -18.42 -2.55 3.29
C SER A 128 -19.50 -2.09 2.31
N SER A 129 -19.57 -2.71 1.13
CA SER A 129 -20.56 -2.36 0.10
C SER A 129 -22.02 -2.52 0.56
N SER A 130 -22.29 -3.30 1.59
CA SER A 130 -23.61 -3.46 2.21
C SER A 130 -24.03 -2.30 3.11
N ALA A 131 -23.14 -1.39 3.49
CA ALA A 131 -23.46 -0.25 4.35
C ALA A 131 -24.07 0.95 3.61
N ASN A 132 -24.16 0.89 2.28
CA ASN A 132 -24.61 2.02 1.46
C ASN A 132 -26.14 2.10 1.28
N THR A 133 -26.92 1.20 1.89
CA THR A 133 -28.39 1.16 1.70
C THR A 133 -29.19 1.81 2.85
N LEU A 134 -28.58 2.22 3.96
CA LEU A 134 -29.34 2.69 5.14
C LEU A 134 -28.85 3.99 5.79
N LYS A 135 -28.09 4.86 5.12
CA LYS A 135 -27.77 6.19 5.70
C LYS A 135 -27.92 7.30 4.68
N SER A 136 -29.13 7.52 4.22
CA SER A 136 -29.50 8.75 3.52
C SER A 136 -29.91 9.89 4.44
N ASN A 137 -29.64 9.85 5.74
CA ASN A 137 -29.90 10.96 6.65
C ASN A 137 -29.00 10.87 7.90
N ALA A 138 -27.76 11.37 7.79
CA ALA A 138 -27.05 11.96 8.94
C ALA A 138 -25.76 12.65 8.46
N VAL A 139 -25.85 13.96 8.32
CA VAL A 139 -24.88 15.00 8.65
C VAL A 139 -23.37 14.68 8.52
N THR A 140 -22.75 15.36 7.52
CA THR A 140 -21.34 15.79 7.46
C THR A 140 -20.26 14.83 7.98
N SER A 141 -19.88 13.90 7.13
CA SER A 141 -18.58 13.24 7.22
C SER A 141 -17.53 14.13 6.54
N GLY A 142 -16.65 14.72 7.30
CA GLY A 142 -15.47 15.40 6.77
C GLY A 142 -14.54 14.39 6.08
N PRO A 143 -13.70 14.84 5.13
CA PRO A 143 -12.82 13.95 4.37
C PRO A 143 -11.73 13.32 5.23
N ALA A 144 -11.28 12.12 4.83
CA ALA A 144 -10.01 11.56 5.31
C ALA A 144 -8.84 12.45 4.83
N TYR A 145 -7.85 12.64 5.67
CA TYR A 145 -6.70 13.48 5.36
C TYR A 145 -5.57 12.64 4.78
N ALA A 146 -5.13 12.97 3.57
CA ALA A 146 -3.82 12.55 3.08
C ALA A 146 -2.79 13.58 3.60
N ILE A 147 -1.71 13.11 4.21
CA ILE A 147 -0.58 13.97 4.56
C ILE A 147 0.24 14.18 3.28
N PRO A 148 0.54 15.44 2.88
CA PRO A 148 1.29 15.74 1.66
C PRO A 148 2.69 15.17 1.67
#